data_9bbb1b17c72568d708719ceefe25d485
#
_entry.id   9bbb1b17c72568d708719ceefe25d485
#
_cell.length_a   1.000
_cell.length_b   1.000
_cell.length_c   1.000
_cell.angle_alpha   90.00
_cell.angle_beta   90.00
_cell.angle_gamma   90.00
#
_symmetry.space_group_name_H-M   'P 1'
#
loop_
_entity.id
_entity.type
_entity.pdbx_description
1 polymer ?
#
loop_
_entity_poly.entity_id
_entity_poly.type
_entity_poly.pdbx_seq_one_letter_code
_entity_poly.pdbx_strand_id
1 'polypeptide(L)'
;VILMDQQGRVPTKTKPHRDVNQAIKHLKLEAEALSRAHGNLDETFEDACEMILKCQGRVVVTGMGKAGLIGGKISATFASTGTSSLFLHPGEALHGDLGRVRQEDVVLALSKSGATPEVVRLVPAARSIGASVLAICSPSQTPLGEEADIVLELGEAPEACPLGLAPTVSTTLMLAIGDALAMAVLEGRNFTREEFAAFH
;
A
#
# COMPACT_ATOMS: atom_id res chain seq x y z
N VAL A 1 28.68 6.87 2.22
CA VAL A 1 29.85 6.81 3.10
C VAL A 1 30.47 5.43 2.93
N ILE A 2 31.68 5.36 2.37
CA ILE A 2 32.44 4.10 2.22
C ILE A 2 33.13 3.86 3.57
N LEU A 3 32.76 2.78 4.27
CA LEU A 3 33.42 2.38 5.50
C LEU A 3 34.78 1.74 5.13
N MET A 4 35.88 2.35 5.57
CA MET A 4 37.24 1.80 5.47
C MET A 4 37.54 1.00 6.74
N ASP A 5 38.36 -0.08 6.61
CA ASP A 5 38.85 -0.81 7.77
C ASP A 5 39.85 0.07 8.55
N GLN A 6 40.28 -0.40 9.73
CA GLN A 6 41.25 0.32 10.59
C GLN A 6 42.62 0.54 9.92
N GLN A 7 42.87 -0.04 8.75
CA GLN A 7 44.08 0.11 7.97
C GLN A 7 43.85 0.93 6.67
N GLY A 8 42.66 1.58 6.54
CA GLY A 8 42.33 2.46 5.41
C GLY A 8 42.06 1.70 4.10
N ARG A 9 41.79 0.39 4.15
CA ARG A 9 41.50 -0.41 2.96
C ARG A 9 39.96 -0.49 2.76
N VAL A 10 39.57 -0.31 1.52
CA VAL A 10 38.21 -0.66 1.11
C VAL A 10 38.08 -2.19 1.16
N PRO A 11 37.11 -2.77 1.86
CA PRO A 11 36.94 -4.24 1.85
C PRO A 11 36.87 -4.73 0.42
N THR A 12 37.73 -5.67 0.07
CA THR A 12 37.67 -6.32 -1.24
C THR A 12 36.31 -6.96 -1.38
N LYS A 13 35.52 -6.51 -2.36
CA LYS A 13 34.23 -7.10 -2.69
C LYS A 13 34.43 -8.60 -2.87
N THR A 14 34.00 -9.41 -1.93
CA THR A 14 33.79 -10.83 -2.13
C THR A 14 33.07 -11.04 -3.46
N LYS A 15 33.44 -12.04 -4.26
CA LYS A 15 32.76 -12.34 -5.53
C LYS A 15 31.26 -12.30 -5.31
N PRO A 16 30.46 -11.62 -6.19
CA PRO A 16 29.05 -11.54 -6.01
C PRO A 16 28.48 -12.94 -5.83
N HIS A 17 27.80 -13.15 -4.72
CA HIS A 17 27.18 -14.45 -4.39
C HIS A 17 26.00 -14.63 -5.37
N ARG A 18 26.24 -15.33 -6.46
CA ARG A 18 25.21 -15.71 -7.45
C ARG A 18 24.58 -17.02 -6.98
N ASP A 19 23.80 -16.95 -5.91
CA ASP A 19 23.16 -18.13 -5.34
C ASP A 19 21.67 -18.12 -5.67
N VAL A 20 21.29 -18.95 -6.61
CA VAL A 20 19.87 -19.15 -6.98
C VAL A 20 19.04 -19.64 -5.77
N ASN A 21 19.65 -20.32 -4.81
CA ASN A 21 18.95 -20.77 -3.60
C ASN A 21 18.51 -19.59 -2.74
N GLN A 22 19.27 -18.49 -2.72
CA GLN A 22 18.84 -17.27 -2.03
C GLN A 22 17.60 -16.65 -2.70
N ALA A 23 17.57 -16.58 -4.03
CA ALA A 23 16.41 -16.11 -4.78
C ALA A 23 15.17 -16.98 -4.51
N ILE A 24 15.34 -18.31 -4.54
CA ILE A 24 14.27 -19.26 -4.22
C ILE A 24 13.76 -19.05 -2.79
N LYS A 25 14.67 -18.85 -1.82
CA LYS A 25 14.29 -18.56 -0.44
C LYS A 25 13.46 -17.29 -0.32
N HIS A 26 13.84 -16.22 -1.02
CA HIS A 26 13.08 -14.96 -1.01
C HIS A 26 11.69 -15.12 -1.60
N LEU A 27 11.56 -15.79 -2.75
CA LEU A 27 10.26 -16.07 -3.37
C LEU A 27 9.36 -16.93 -2.47
N LYS A 28 9.95 -17.93 -1.76
CA LYS A 28 9.18 -18.72 -0.80
C LYS A 28 8.64 -17.90 0.37
N LEU A 29 9.46 -16.99 0.92
CA LEU A 29 9.01 -16.11 2.01
C LEU A 29 7.83 -15.22 1.57
N GLU A 30 7.88 -14.65 0.36
CA GLU A 30 6.76 -13.88 -0.18
C GLU A 30 5.52 -14.74 -0.42
N ALA A 31 5.69 -15.93 -1.02
CA ALA A 31 4.59 -16.86 -1.25
C ALA A 31 3.92 -17.34 0.06
N GLU A 32 4.72 -17.62 1.09
CA GLU A 32 4.21 -18.00 2.41
C GLU A 32 3.46 -16.84 3.08
N ALA A 33 3.93 -15.60 2.94
CA ALA A 33 3.26 -14.42 3.46
C ALA A 33 1.91 -14.21 2.77
N LEU A 34 1.85 -14.30 1.44
CA LEU A 34 0.61 -14.24 0.67
C LEU A 34 -0.37 -15.36 1.07
N SER A 35 0.15 -16.59 1.26
CA SER A 35 -0.66 -17.73 1.70
C SER A 35 -1.29 -17.53 3.08
N ARG A 36 -0.63 -16.76 3.97
CA ARG A 36 -1.19 -16.42 5.29
C ARG A 36 -2.15 -15.24 5.25
N ALA A 37 -1.95 -14.32 4.33
CA ALA A 37 -2.71 -13.06 4.27
C ALA A 37 -4.22 -13.28 4.11
N HIS A 38 -4.66 -14.35 3.44
CA HIS A 38 -6.08 -14.65 3.29
C HIS A 38 -6.80 -14.87 4.64
N GLY A 39 -6.08 -15.34 5.65
CA GLY A 39 -6.62 -15.52 7.00
C GLY A 39 -6.85 -14.20 7.75
N ASN A 40 -6.35 -13.07 7.25
CA ASN A 40 -6.57 -11.74 7.82
C ASN A 40 -7.73 -10.99 7.12
N LEU A 41 -8.31 -11.59 6.07
CA LEU A 41 -9.47 -11.02 5.39
C LEU A 41 -10.74 -11.53 6.08
N ASP A 42 -11.45 -10.62 6.71
CA ASP A 42 -12.67 -10.84 7.47
C ASP A 42 -13.77 -9.84 7.05
N GLU A 43 -14.76 -9.64 7.90
CA GLU A 43 -15.83 -8.65 7.70
C GLU A 43 -15.29 -7.23 7.47
N THR A 44 -14.11 -6.90 8.02
CA THR A 44 -13.46 -5.59 7.80
C THR A 44 -13.11 -5.36 6.33
N PHE A 45 -12.77 -6.42 5.59
CA PHE A 45 -12.53 -6.32 4.15
C PHE A 45 -13.84 -6.06 3.38
N GLU A 46 -14.95 -6.65 3.80
CA GLU A 46 -16.27 -6.38 3.21
C GLU A 46 -16.68 -4.93 3.45
N ASP A 47 -16.47 -4.41 4.67
CA ASP A 47 -16.72 -3.00 5.02
C ASP A 47 -15.86 -2.04 4.17
N ALA A 48 -14.60 -2.40 3.91
CA ALA A 48 -13.72 -1.63 3.04
C ALA A 48 -14.22 -1.60 1.58
N CYS A 49 -14.67 -2.73 1.07
CA CYS A 49 -15.31 -2.82 -0.26
C CYS A 49 -16.56 -1.92 -0.31
N GLU A 50 -17.42 -2.02 0.70
CA GLU A 50 -18.65 -1.24 0.77
C GLU A 50 -18.37 0.26 0.85
N MET A 51 -17.38 0.69 1.63
CA MET A 51 -16.93 2.08 1.70
C MET A 51 -16.58 2.61 0.31
N ILE A 52 -15.81 1.86 -0.48
CA ILE A 52 -15.41 2.27 -1.83
C ILE A 52 -16.59 2.21 -2.80
N LEU A 53 -17.48 1.22 -2.70
CA LEU A 53 -18.69 1.14 -3.53
C LEU A 53 -19.64 2.31 -3.32
N LYS A 54 -19.75 2.81 -2.10
CA LYS A 54 -20.56 3.97 -1.73
C LYS A 54 -19.89 5.32 -2.03
N CYS A 55 -18.60 5.33 -2.33
CA CYS A 55 -17.83 6.54 -2.62
C CYS A 55 -18.41 7.29 -3.83
N GLN A 56 -18.80 8.54 -3.63
CA GLN A 56 -19.32 9.42 -4.69
C GLN A 56 -18.21 10.23 -5.37
N GLY A 57 -17.02 10.27 -4.78
CA GLY A 57 -15.84 10.93 -5.30
C GLY A 57 -14.86 9.92 -5.94
N ARG A 58 -13.63 9.97 -5.48
CA ARG A 58 -12.52 9.14 -5.97
C ARG A 58 -11.85 8.39 -4.84
N VAL A 59 -11.19 7.29 -5.18
CA VAL A 59 -10.22 6.65 -4.29
C VAL A 59 -8.89 7.39 -4.43
N VAL A 60 -8.50 8.15 -3.42
CA VAL A 60 -7.23 8.87 -3.35
C VAL A 60 -6.21 7.98 -2.65
N VAL A 61 -5.34 7.33 -3.41
CA VAL A 61 -4.33 6.43 -2.85
C VAL A 61 -3.09 7.23 -2.46
N THR A 62 -2.57 7.00 -1.26
CA THR A 62 -1.37 7.68 -0.75
C THR A 62 -0.43 6.72 -0.04
N GLY A 63 0.87 7.05 -0.04
CA GLY A 63 1.91 6.25 0.61
C GLY A 63 3.29 6.80 0.28
N MET A 64 4.26 6.55 1.16
CA MET A 64 5.63 7.06 1.02
C MET A 64 6.59 6.00 0.48
N GLY A 65 7.57 6.42 -0.33
CA GLY A 65 8.64 5.55 -0.83
C GLY A 65 8.10 4.35 -1.62
N LYS A 66 8.47 3.12 -1.23
CA LYS A 66 8.06 1.90 -1.93
C LYS A 66 6.55 1.61 -1.78
N ALA A 67 5.96 1.92 -0.61
CA ALA A 67 4.51 1.86 -0.44
C ALA A 67 3.79 2.84 -1.38
N GLY A 68 4.37 4.01 -1.64
CA GLY A 68 3.86 4.97 -2.62
C GLY A 68 3.90 4.44 -4.06
N LEU A 69 4.97 3.75 -4.46
CA LEU A 69 5.04 3.11 -5.79
C LEU A 69 3.96 2.03 -5.95
N ILE A 70 3.74 1.21 -4.91
CA ILE A 70 2.65 0.25 -4.87
C ILE A 70 1.29 0.95 -4.91
N GLY A 71 1.15 2.04 -4.14
CA GLY A 71 -0.06 2.88 -4.15
C GLY A 71 -0.39 3.43 -5.54
N GLY A 72 0.62 3.89 -6.29
CA GLY A 72 0.45 4.29 -7.68
C GLY A 72 -0.10 3.17 -8.57
N LYS A 73 0.41 1.93 -8.39
CA LYS A 73 -0.11 0.75 -9.12
C LYS A 73 -1.55 0.43 -8.71
N ILE A 74 -1.87 0.43 -7.43
CA ILE A 74 -3.22 0.17 -6.93
C ILE A 74 -4.21 1.20 -7.48
N SER A 75 -3.83 2.49 -7.45
CA SER A 75 -4.63 3.58 -8.04
C SER A 75 -4.91 3.35 -9.53
N ALA A 76 -3.88 2.95 -10.29
CA ALA A 76 -4.05 2.63 -11.71
C ALA A 76 -4.98 1.41 -11.93
N THR A 77 -4.90 0.41 -11.05
CA THR A 77 -5.80 -0.75 -11.10
C THR A 77 -7.26 -0.32 -10.87
N PHE A 78 -7.55 0.46 -9.84
CA PHE A 78 -8.89 1.01 -9.61
C PHE A 78 -9.40 1.78 -10.83
N ALA A 79 -8.58 2.69 -11.37
CA ALA A 79 -8.97 3.50 -12.52
C ALA A 79 -9.31 2.65 -13.74
N SER A 80 -8.52 1.60 -14.02
CA SER A 80 -8.75 0.70 -15.16
C SER A 80 -9.91 -0.27 -14.95
N THR A 81 -10.40 -0.40 -13.74
CA THR A 81 -11.51 -1.31 -13.36
C THR A 81 -12.79 -0.59 -12.96
N GLY A 82 -12.98 0.63 -13.45
CA GLY A 82 -14.25 1.37 -13.31
C GLY A 82 -14.38 2.18 -12.02
N THR A 83 -13.35 2.24 -11.18
CA THR A 83 -13.35 3.08 -9.97
C THR A 83 -12.41 4.26 -10.16
N SER A 84 -12.96 5.48 -10.20
CA SER A 84 -12.15 6.70 -10.34
C SER A 84 -11.11 6.78 -9.22
N SER A 85 -9.85 6.92 -9.56
CA SER A 85 -8.76 6.94 -8.59
C SER A 85 -7.61 7.85 -9.03
N LEU A 86 -6.89 8.38 -8.06
CA LEU A 86 -5.62 9.08 -8.27
C LEU A 86 -4.63 8.73 -7.16
N PHE A 87 -3.34 8.82 -7.49
CA PHE A 87 -2.29 8.76 -6.49
C PHE A 87 -1.94 10.17 -6.02
N LEU A 88 -1.87 10.37 -4.70
CA LEU A 88 -1.45 11.62 -4.06
C LEU A 88 -0.21 11.35 -3.21
N HIS A 89 0.92 11.94 -3.58
CA HIS A 89 2.14 11.82 -2.79
C HIS A 89 1.98 12.59 -1.47
N PRO A 90 2.20 11.95 -0.29
CA PRO A 90 1.89 12.59 0.99
C PRO A 90 2.77 13.82 1.27
N GLY A 91 4.00 13.85 0.78
CA GLY A 91 4.84 15.04 0.85
C GLY A 91 4.26 16.23 0.09
N GLU A 92 3.80 16.02 -1.14
CA GLU A 92 3.19 17.08 -1.95
C GLU A 92 1.84 17.52 -1.39
N ALA A 93 1.07 16.59 -0.81
CA ALA A 93 -0.19 16.90 -0.14
C ALA A 93 0.00 17.95 0.95
N LEU A 94 1.06 17.81 1.77
CA LEU A 94 1.38 18.75 2.85
C LEU A 94 1.89 20.13 2.34
N HIS A 95 2.15 20.24 1.05
CA HIS A 95 2.61 21.47 0.39
C HIS A 95 1.59 22.05 -0.60
N GLY A 96 0.30 21.69 -0.46
CA GLY A 96 -0.79 22.31 -1.23
C GLY A 96 -1.64 21.30 -2.03
N ASP A 97 -1.10 20.16 -2.43
CA ASP A 97 -1.83 19.15 -3.23
C ASP A 97 -2.97 18.49 -2.45
N LEU A 98 -3.08 18.71 -1.13
CA LEU A 98 -4.24 18.32 -0.34
C LEU A 98 -5.55 18.93 -0.89
N GLY A 99 -5.48 20.07 -1.56
CA GLY A 99 -6.62 20.67 -2.28
C GLY A 99 -7.21 19.81 -3.39
N ARG A 100 -6.57 18.68 -3.73
CA ARG A 100 -7.10 17.66 -4.65
C ARG A 100 -8.06 16.68 -3.98
N VAL A 101 -8.08 16.63 -2.64
CA VAL A 101 -8.98 15.78 -1.84
C VAL A 101 -10.31 16.52 -1.63
N ARG A 102 -11.41 15.80 -1.71
CA ARG A 102 -12.78 16.29 -1.50
C ARG A 102 -13.48 15.47 -0.42
N GLN A 103 -14.57 16.00 0.12
CA GLN A 103 -15.35 15.34 1.16
C GLN A 103 -15.97 14.01 0.70
N GLU A 104 -16.24 13.87 -0.59
CA GLU A 104 -16.84 12.67 -1.18
C GLU A 104 -15.80 11.58 -1.48
N ASP A 105 -14.50 11.85 -1.29
CA ASP A 105 -13.40 10.93 -1.60
C ASP A 105 -13.19 9.91 -0.45
N VAL A 106 -12.63 8.76 -0.83
CA VAL A 106 -12.04 7.80 0.12
C VAL A 106 -10.53 7.87 -0.02
N VAL A 107 -9.83 8.17 1.06
CA VAL A 107 -8.36 8.15 1.11
C VAL A 107 -7.88 6.75 1.50
N LEU A 108 -7.20 6.05 0.59
CA LEU A 108 -6.54 4.78 0.85
C LEU A 108 -5.07 5.03 1.21
N ALA A 109 -4.76 4.93 2.50
CA ALA A 109 -3.44 5.23 3.05
C ALA A 109 -2.60 3.95 3.27
N LEU A 110 -1.40 3.92 2.68
CA LEU A 110 -0.49 2.76 2.72
C LEU A 110 0.72 3.06 3.60
N SER A 111 0.91 2.29 4.67
CA SER A 111 2.10 2.38 5.52
C SER A 111 2.33 1.08 6.28
N LYS A 112 3.42 0.35 6.01
CA LYS A 112 3.72 -0.90 6.73
C LYS A 112 3.66 -0.71 8.26
N SER A 113 4.37 0.27 8.78
CA SER A 113 4.47 0.52 10.21
C SER A 113 3.28 1.30 10.78
N GLY A 114 2.41 1.85 9.93
CA GLY A 114 1.37 2.78 10.36
C GLY A 114 1.88 4.07 11.03
N ALA A 115 3.19 4.32 10.97
CA ALA A 115 3.85 5.44 11.66
C ALA A 115 4.68 6.33 10.71
N THR A 116 4.51 6.21 9.39
CA THR A 116 5.19 7.06 8.41
C THR A 116 4.73 8.51 8.58
N PRO A 117 5.63 9.45 8.99
CA PRO A 117 5.21 10.78 9.43
C PRO A 117 4.38 11.56 8.42
N GLU A 118 4.74 11.48 7.12
CA GLU A 118 4.05 12.19 6.06
C GLU A 118 2.62 11.66 5.85
N VAL A 119 2.44 10.33 5.95
CA VAL A 119 1.12 9.68 5.83
C VAL A 119 0.27 10.02 7.06
N VAL A 120 0.85 9.89 8.27
CA VAL A 120 0.15 10.19 9.54
C VAL A 120 -0.30 11.65 9.60
N ARG A 121 0.48 12.59 9.06
CA ARG A 121 0.10 14.03 9.03
C ARG A 121 -0.99 14.32 7.98
N LEU A 122 -1.02 13.58 6.89
CA LEU A 122 -2.01 13.77 5.83
C LEU A 122 -3.41 13.37 6.30
N VAL A 123 -3.53 12.29 7.05
CA VAL A 123 -4.83 11.70 7.41
C VAL A 123 -5.75 12.65 8.18
N PRO A 124 -5.33 13.30 9.29
CA PRO A 124 -6.20 14.26 9.98
C PRO A 124 -6.65 15.43 9.08
N ALA A 125 -5.79 15.85 8.17
CA ALA A 125 -6.12 16.92 7.23
C ALA A 125 -7.19 16.47 6.21
N ALA A 126 -7.08 15.25 5.69
CA ALA A 126 -8.10 14.65 4.82
C ALA A 126 -9.45 14.48 5.54
N ARG A 127 -9.42 14.01 6.80
CA ARG A 127 -10.63 13.92 7.65
C ARG A 127 -11.28 15.29 7.90
N SER A 128 -10.48 16.32 8.10
CA SER A 128 -10.99 17.71 8.26
C SER A 128 -11.71 18.23 7.02
N ILE A 129 -11.38 17.71 5.84
CA ILE A 129 -12.09 18.00 4.58
C ILE A 129 -13.42 17.23 4.52
N GLY A 130 -13.55 16.13 5.26
CA GLY A 130 -14.71 15.24 5.29
C GLY A 130 -14.52 13.92 4.54
N ALA A 131 -13.31 13.64 4.02
CA ALA A 131 -13.00 12.38 3.35
C ALA A 131 -12.96 11.21 4.34
N SER A 132 -13.47 10.05 3.93
CA SER A 132 -13.31 8.80 4.67
C SER A 132 -11.89 8.25 4.49
N VAL A 133 -11.39 7.53 5.49
CA VAL A 133 -10.01 6.99 5.49
C VAL A 133 -10.01 5.49 5.66
N LEU A 134 -9.46 4.80 4.68
CA LEU A 134 -9.14 3.38 4.69
C LEU A 134 -7.62 3.22 4.77
N ALA A 135 -7.11 2.45 5.72
CA ALA A 135 -5.68 2.19 5.86
C ALA A 135 -5.32 0.75 5.50
N ILE A 136 -4.15 0.56 4.87
CA ILE A 136 -3.48 -0.74 4.79
C ILE A 136 -2.17 -0.60 5.57
N CYS A 137 -2.11 -1.20 6.76
CA CYS A 137 -0.93 -1.13 7.64
C CYS A 137 -0.84 -2.37 8.53
N SER A 138 0.18 -2.44 9.38
CA SER A 138 0.33 -3.50 10.37
C SER A 138 1.20 -2.98 11.54
N PRO A 139 0.71 -3.09 12.77
CA PRO A 139 -0.65 -3.48 13.20
C PRO A 139 -1.66 -2.32 13.13
N SER A 140 -2.94 -2.58 13.50
CA SER A 140 -3.97 -1.54 13.57
C SER A 140 -3.75 -0.53 14.70
N GLN A 141 -3.13 -0.94 15.82
CA GLN A 141 -2.77 -0.07 16.94
C GLN A 141 -1.54 0.79 16.61
N THR A 142 -1.68 1.66 15.63
CA THR A 142 -0.64 2.59 15.15
C THR A 142 -1.25 3.96 14.92
N PRO A 143 -0.44 5.04 14.87
CA PRO A 143 -0.97 6.38 14.60
C PRO A 143 -1.84 6.48 13.34
N LEU A 144 -1.54 5.72 12.30
CA LEU A 144 -2.38 5.66 11.09
C LEU A 144 -3.66 4.88 11.35
N GLY A 145 -3.57 3.73 12.03
CA GLY A 145 -4.72 2.88 12.29
C GLY A 145 -5.72 3.51 13.25
N GLU A 146 -5.26 4.28 14.24
CA GLU A 146 -6.12 5.02 15.17
C GLU A 146 -6.90 6.16 14.49
N GLU A 147 -6.36 6.71 13.41
CA GLU A 147 -6.99 7.78 12.63
C GLU A 147 -7.85 7.27 11.46
N ALA A 148 -7.72 6.01 11.07
CA ALA A 148 -8.48 5.43 9.97
C ALA A 148 -9.88 5.00 10.41
N ASP A 149 -10.85 5.09 9.50
CA ASP A 149 -12.21 4.58 9.72
C ASP A 149 -12.24 3.04 9.59
N ILE A 150 -11.41 2.49 8.70
CA ILE A 150 -11.24 1.05 8.49
C ILE A 150 -9.74 0.75 8.32
N VAL A 151 -9.27 -0.36 8.89
CA VAL A 151 -7.88 -0.83 8.73
C VAL A 151 -7.87 -2.25 8.17
N LEU A 152 -7.24 -2.43 7.02
CA LEU A 152 -6.88 -3.74 6.51
C LEU A 152 -5.45 -4.08 6.97
N GLU A 153 -5.33 -5.08 7.83
CA GLU A 153 -4.04 -5.46 8.40
C GLU A 153 -3.22 -6.31 7.43
N LEU A 154 -1.95 -5.92 7.25
CA LEU A 154 -0.97 -6.72 6.49
C LEU A 154 -0.60 -8.02 7.19
N GLY A 155 -0.81 -8.09 8.51
CA GLY A 155 -0.28 -9.14 9.35
C GLY A 155 1.24 -9.05 9.56
N GLU A 156 1.77 -9.95 10.37
CA GLU A 156 3.20 -10.06 10.61
C GLU A 156 3.89 -10.76 9.44
N ALA A 157 4.84 -10.06 8.81
CA ALA A 157 5.66 -10.63 7.75
C ALA A 157 7.09 -10.06 7.80
N PRO A 158 8.08 -10.89 8.10
CA PRO A 158 9.47 -10.48 8.03
C PRO A 158 9.85 -10.18 6.58
N GLU A 159 10.62 -9.10 6.37
CA GLU A 159 11.11 -8.79 5.02
C GLU A 159 12.07 -9.87 4.51
N ALA A 160 11.99 -10.21 3.23
CA ALA A 160 12.92 -11.15 2.60
C ALA A 160 14.34 -10.58 2.41
N CYS A 161 14.52 -9.27 2.66
CA CYS A 161 15.80 -8.61 2.63
C CYS A 161 16.74 -9.20 3.71
N PRO A 162 17.98 -9.63 3.37
CA PRO A 162 18.94 -10.18 4.34
C PRO A 162 19.26 -9.23 5.49
N LEU A 163 19.08 -7.93 5.30
CA LEU A 163 19.28 -6.90 6.33
C LEU A 163 17.99 -6.56 7.08
N GLY A 164 16.85 -7.11 6.68
CA GLY A 164 15.53 -6.78 7.24
C GLY A 164 15.07 -5.33 6.97
N LEU A 165 15.74 -4.60 6.07
CA LEU A 165 15.52 -3.15 5.87
C LEU A 165 14.75 -2.82 4.60
N ALA A 166 15.04 -3.53 3.50
CA ALA A 166 14.38 -3.23 2.23
C ALA A 166 12.97 -3.84 2.21
N PRO A 167 11.92 -3.04 1.97
CA PRO A 167 10.56 -3.55 1.80
C PRO A 167 10.49 -4.51 0.61
N THR A 168 10.02 -5.71 0.87
CA THR A 168 9.81 -6.79 -0.10
C THR A 168 8.48 -7.48 0.19
N VAL A 169 8.41 -8.33 1.21
CA VAL A 169 7.20 -9.03 1.64
C VAL A 169 6.07 -8.05 1.93
N SER A 170 6.35 -6.98 2.67
CA SER A 170 5.31 -5.99 3.00
C SER A 170 4.73 -5.30 1.77
N THR A 171 5.55 -4.98 0.78
CA THR A 171 5.07 -4.35 -0.47
C THR A 171 4.31 -5.33 -1.35
N THR A 172 4.71 -6.60 -1.38
CA THR A 172 3.99 -7.67 -2.08
C THR A 172 2.60 -7.90 -1.46
N LEU A 173 2.51 -7.91 -0.13
CA LEU A 173 1.23 -7.99 0.59
C LEU A 173 0.33 -6.77 0.32
N MET A 174 0.87 -5.54 0.41
CA MET A 174 0.11 -4.32 0.09
C MET A 174 -0.46 -4.37 -1.31
N LEU A 175 0.34 -4.81 -2.28
CA LEU A 175 -0.10 -4.95 -3.66
C LEU A 175 -1.23 -5.97 -3.79
N ALA A 176 -1.06 -7.15 -3.20
CA ALA A 176 -2.06 -8.23 -3.30
C ALA A 176 -3.38 -7.85 -2.62
N ILE A 177 -3.35 -7.23 -1.43
CA ILE A 177 -4.56 -6.76 -0.74
C ILE A 177 -5.23 -5.63 -1.53
N GLY A 178 -4.45 -4.68 -2.06
CA GLY A 178 -4.98 -3.60 -2.89
C GLY A 178 -5.60 -4.10 -4.20
N ASP A 179 -5.02 -5.11 -4.83
CA ASP A 179 -5.59 -5.75 -6.03
C ASP A 179 -6.86 -6.54 -5.69
N ALA A 180 -6.86 -7.29 -4.59
CA ALA A 180 -8.05 -8.00 -4.12
C ALA A 180 -9.22 -7.03 -3.87
N LEU A 181 -8.92 -5.88 -3.24
CA LEU A 181 -9.91 -4.82 -3.00
C LEU A 181 -10.44 -4.24 -4.31
N ALA A 182 -9.56 -3.95 -5.28
CA ALA A 182 -9.98 -3.43 -6.59
C ALA A 182 -10.83 -4.44 -7.36
N MET A 183 -10.50 -5.73 -7.29
CA MET A 183 -11.28 -6.79 -7.94
C MET A 183 -12.65 -7.00 -7.28
N ALA A 184 -12.72 -7.00 -5.95
CA ALA A 184 -13.99 -7.11 -5.23
C ALA A 184 -14.92 -5.91 -5.54
N VAL A 185 -14.35 -4.70 -5.62
CA VAL A 185 -15.11 -3.49 -5.99
C VAL A 185 -15.56 -3.55 -7.46
N LEU A 186 -14.71 -4.04 -8.38
CA LEU A 186 -15.09 -4.26 -9.78
C LEU A 186 -16.31 -5.19 -9.89
N GLU A 187 -16.29 -6.32 -9.16
CA GLU A 187 -17.40 -7.27 -9.12
C GLU A 187 -18.66 -6.63 -8.50
N GLY A 188 -18.52 -5.90 -7.39
CA GLY A 188 -19.61 -5.17 -6.75
C GLY A 188 -20.25 -4.10 -7.62
N ARG A 189 -19.48 -3.49 -8.56
CA ARG A 189 -19.99 -2.54 -9.57
C ARG A 189 -20.62 -3.24 -10.79
N ASN A 190 -20.47 -4.56 -10.94
CA ASN A 190 -20.83 -5.30 -12.15
C ASN A 190 -20.14 -4.74 -13.42
N PHE A 191 -18.88 -4.31 -13.28
CA PHE A 191 -18.12 -3.70 -14.37
C PHE A 191 -17.87 -4.70 -15.49
N THR A 192 -18.23 -4.33 -16.73
CA THR A 192 -18.28 -5.22 -17.87
C THR A 192 -17.00 -5.21 -18.74
N ARG A 193 -16.86 -6.19 -19.62
CA ARG A 193 -15.76 -6.23 -20.61
C ARG A 193 -15.83 -5.07 -21.61
N GLU A 194 -17.04 -4.65 -21.95
CA GLU A 194 -17.31 -3.53 -22.85
C GLU A 194 -16.86 -2.22 -22.23
N GLU A 195 -17.13 -2.02 -20.95
CA GLU A 195 -16.65 -0.86 -20.19
C GLU A 195 -15.14 -0.88 -20.05
N PHE A 196 -14.54 -2.06 -19.79
CA PHE A 196 -13.08 -2.20 -19.73
C PHE A 196 -12.43 -1.82 -21.07
N ALA A 197 -13.02 -2.25 -22.19
CA ALA A 197 -12.51 -1.91 -23.52
C ALA A 197 -12.60 -0.41 -23.85
N ALA A 198 -13.49 0.35 -23.19
CA ALA A 198 -13.59 1.79 -23.37
C ALA A 198 -12.42 2.57 -22.72
N PHE A 199 -11.68 1.94 -21.78
CA PHE A 199 -10.51 2.53 -21.11
C PHE A 199 -9.16 2.06 -21.71
N HIS A 200 -9.16 1.09 -22.61
CA HIS A 200 -7.98 0.45 -23.23
C HIS A 200 -8.06 0.44 -24.76
#